data_f03fa4bf4e84d11c7a39a8063b891be0
#
_entry.id   f03fa4bf4e84d11c7a39a8063b891be0
#
_cell.length_a   1.000
_cell.length_b   1.000
_cell.length_c   1.000
_cell.angle_alpha   90.00
_cell.angle_beta   90.00
_cell.angle_gamma   90.00
#
_symmetry.space_group_name_H-M   'P 1'
#
loop_
_entity.id
_entity.type
_entity.pdbx_description
1 polymer ?
#
loop_
_entity_poly.entity_id
_entity_poly.type
_entity_poly.pdbx_seq_one_letter_code
_entity_poly.pdbx_strand_id
1 'polypeptide(L)'
;MKALALVLAACTTEPGPQLDAVVPAAAAHDATVMLSGERLCGTSNDCMAVTSTLQIGLALPVIDAVITDFTATSARIVVPELATIGKTELVITVNNRSSNALAFEVLP
;
A
#
# COMPACT_ATOMS: atom_id res chain seq x y z
N MET A 1 -28.51 23.57 7.82
CA MET A 1 -28.58 22.86 7.42
C MET A 1 -27.71 22.40 6.46
N LYS A 2 -27.77 22.49 5.43
CA LYS A 2 -26.98 22.03 4.51
C LYS A 2 -25.60 22.42 4.66
N ALA A 3 -25.30 23.45 5.13
CA ALA A 3 -23.97 23.90 5.25
C ALA A 3 -23.16 22.92 6.05
N LEU A 4 -23.83 22.26 6.89
CA LEU A 4 -23.20 21.34 7.68
C LEU A 4 -22.60 20.23 6.94
N ALA A 5 -23.32 19.68 6.12
CA ALA A 5 -22.86 18.57 5.35
C ALA A 5 -21.61 18.94 4.66
N LEU A 6 -21.56 20.14 4.21
CA LEU A 6 -20.48 20.56 3.55
C LEU A 6 -19.25 20.53 4.35
N VAL A 7 -19.36 20.89 5.54
CA VAL A 7 -18.24 20.92 6.40
C VAL A 7 -17.61 19.56 6.52
N LEU A 8 -18.40 18.56 6.50
CA LEU A 8 -17.88 17.25 6.60
C LEU A 8 -16.97 16.94 5.48
N ALA A 9 -17.39 17.28 4.32
CA ALA A 9 -16.61 17.00 3.16
C ALA A 9 -15.26 17.67 3.30
N ALA A 10 -15.28 18.84 3.81
CA ALA A 10 -14.04 19.55 3.93
C ALA A 10 -13.13 18.88 4.92
N CYS A 11 -13.69 18.26 5.92
CA CYS A 11 -12.88 17.63 6.93
C CYS A 11 -12.21 16.38 6.45
N THR A 12 -12.60 15.86 5.32
CA THR A 12 -12.04 14.64 4.86
C THR A 12 -10.60 14.78 4.44
N THR A 13 -10.17 15.97 4.20
CA THR A 13 -8.80 16.20 3.88
C THR A 13 -8.35 15.44 2.64
N GLU A 14 -7.10 15.14 2.55
CA GLU A 14 -6.53 14.50 1.40
C GLU A 14 -6.89 13.04 1.33
N PRO A 15 -7.08 12.50 0.14
CA PRO A 15 -7.27 11.08 0.00
C PRO A 15 -5.94 10.37 0.26
N GLY A 16 -5.99 9.18 0.79
CA GLY A 16 -4.81 8.37 1.00
C GLY A 16 -4.37 7.70 -0.28
N PRO A 17 -3.30 6.92 -0.21
CA PRO A 17 -2.82 6.17 -1.37
C PRO A 17 -3.84 5.10 -1.75
N GLN A 18 -3.82 4.68 -3.00
CA GLN A 18 -4.72 3.65 -3.49
C GLN A 18 -3.92 2.60 -4.23
N LEU A 19 -4.13 1.34 -3.89
CA LEU A 19 -3.52 0.21 -4.59
C LEU A 19 -4.52 -0.36 -5.57
N ASP A 20 -4.11 -0.48 -6.84
CA ASP A 20 -4.99 -0.98 -7.88
C ASP A 20 -4.69 -2.42 -8.27
N ALA A 21 -3.41 -2.78 -8.35
CA ALA A 21 -3.04 -4.12 -8.79
C ALA A 21 -1.65 -4.51 -8.30
N VAL A 22 -1.41 -5.81 -8.23
CA VAL A 22 -0.10 -6.36 -7.94
C VAL A 22 0.19 -7.42 -8.99
N VAL A 23 1.40 -7.41 -9.56
CA VAL A 23 1.77 -8.34 -10.61
C VAL A 23 3.13 -8.93 -10.28
N PRO A 24 3.22 -10.24 -10.16
CA PRO A 24 2.13 -11.21 -10.16
C PRO A 24 1.31 -11.14 -8.88
N ALA A 25 0.09 -11.64 -8.92
CA ALA A 25 -0.80 -11.61 -7.76
C ALA A 25 -0.43 -12.67 -6.73
N ALA A 26 0.52 -13.53 -7.04
CA ALA A 26 1.03 -14.55 -6.13
C ALA A 26 2.50 -14.72 -6.39
N ALA A 27 3.29 -14.87 -5.34
CA ALA A 27 4.75 -15.03 -5.49
C ALA A 27 5.34 -15.65 -4.23
N ALA A 28 6.49 -16.27 -4.40
CA ALA A 28 7.19 -16.89 -3.28
C ALA A 28 8.02 -15.87 -2.52
N HIS A 29 8.54 -16.28 -1.38
CA HIS A 29 9.45 -15.43 -0.59
C HIS A 29 10.62 -14.98 -1.45
N ASP A 30 11.08 -13.78 -1.19
CA ASP A 30 12.20 -13.15 -1.91
C ASP A 30 11.92 -12.81 -3.37
N ALA A 31 10.75 -13.10 -3.86
CA ALA A 31 10.39 -12.69 -5.22
C ALA A 31 10.03 -11.21 -5.24
N THR A 32 10.24 -10.60 -6.39
CA THR A 32 9.91 -9.19 -6.58
C THR A 32 8.56 -9.10 -7.26
N VAL A 33 7.69 -8.24 -6.75
CA VAL A 33 6.40 -7.98 -7.38
C VAL A 33 6.23 -6.50 -7.58
N MET A 34 5.42 -6.12 -8.54
CA MET A 34 5.18 -4.73 -8.88
C MET A 34 3.77 -4.33 -8.49
N LEU A 35 3.66 -3.25 -7.73
CA LEU A 35 2.38 -2.68 -7.37
C LEU A 35 2.07 -1.49 -8.26
N SER A 36 0.81 -1.30 -8.58
CA SER A 36 0.38 -0.10 -9.29
C SER A 36 -0.76 0.53 -8.52
N GLY A 37 -0.88 1.83 -8.63
CA GLY A 37 -1.90 2.54 -7.91
C GLY A 37 -1.83 4.05 -8.15
N GLU A 38 -2.34 4.81 -7.19
CA GLU A 38 -2.37 6.25 -7.25
C GLU A 38 -1.98 6.84 -5.92
N ARG A 39 -1.39 8.01 -5.98
CA ARG A 39 -0.98 8.76 -4.80
C ARG A 39 -0.09 7.94 -3.86
N LEU A 40 0.76 7.12 -4.44
CA LEU A 40 1.64 6.27 -3.63
C LEU A 40 2.71 7.08 -2.93
N CYS A 41 2.98 8.30 -3.39
CA CYS A 41 3.88 9.21 -2.71
C CYS A 41 3.13 10.36 -2.05
N GLY A 42 1.85 10.17 -1.78
CA GLY A 42 1.01 11.20 -1.20
C GLY A 42 0.51 12.16 -2.25
N THR A 43 -0.18 13.20 -1.84
CA THR A 43 -0.80 14.13 -2.77
C THR A 43 0.23 15.05 -3.42
N SER A 44 1.40 15.20 -2.83
CA SER A 44 2.44 16.04 -3.40
C SER A 44 3.21 15.34 -4.52
N ASN A 45 3.10 14.02 -4.61
CA ASN A 45 3.82 13.19 -5.56
C ASN A 45 5.34 13.28 -5.40
N ASP A 46 5.81 13.70 -4.25
CA ASP A 46 7.24 13.79 -3.99
C ASP A 46 7.67 12.58 -3.19
N CYS A 47 8.11 11.55 -3.90
CA CYS A 47 8.45 10.29 -3.28
C CYS A 47 9.66 10.34 -2.37
N MET A 48 10.48 11.36 -2.51
CA MET A 48 11.65 11.49 -1.66
C MET A 48 11.31 12.13 -0.32
N ALA A 49 10.19 12.80 -0.25
CA ALA A 49 9.82 13.55 0.94
C ALA A 49 8.81 12.86 1.83
N VAL A 50 8.35 11.66 1.47
CA VAL A 50 7.31 10.99 2.25
C VAL A 50 7.86 9.81 3.02
N THR A 51 7.17 9.47 4.10
CA THR A 51 7.45 8.26 4.86
C THR A 51 6.43 7.22 4.43
N SER A 52 6.90 6.09 3.94
CA SER A 52 5.98 5.05 3.50
C SER A 52 6.44 3.68 3.94
N THR A 53 5.48 2.82 4.22
CA THR A 53 5.73 1.42 4.57
C THR A 53 4.73 0.57 3.83
N LEU A 54 5.14 -0.62 3.42
CA LEU A 54 4.23 -1.60 2.86
C LEU A 54 4.16 -2.78 3.81
N GLN A 55 2.96 -3.20 4.14
CA GLN A 55 2.75 -4.28 5.09
C GLN A 55 1.99 -5.43 4.45
N ILE A 56 2.37 -6.64 4.81
CA ILE A 56 1.74 -7.86 4.33
C ILE A 56 1.15 -8.60 5.52
N GLY A 57 -0.13 -8.91 5.46
CA GLY A 57 -0.79 -9.69 6.50
C GLY A 57 -2.25 -9.34 6.63
N LEU A 58 -3.07 -10.35 6.94
CA LEU A 58 -4.49 -10.13 7.23
C LEU A 58 -4.67 -9.79 8.69
N ALA A 59 -3.80 -10.34 9.51
CA ALA A 59 -3.84 -10.14 10.94
C ALA A 59 -2.42 -10.34 11.43
N LEU A 60 -2.20 -10.12 12.70
CA LEU A 60 -0.87 -10.30 13.26
C LEU A 60 -0.38 -11.71 13.06
N PRO A 61 0.87 -11.87 12.75
CA PRO A 61 1.84 -10.79 12.59
C PRO A 61 1.74 -10.13 11.21
N VAL A 62 1.90 -8.83 11.20
CA VAL A 62 1.93 -8.08 9.97
C VAL A 62 3.40 -7.76 9.71
N ILE A 63 3.87 -8.05 8.51
CA ILE A 63 5.28 -7.97 8.18
C ILE A 63 5.53 -6.82 7.22
N ASP A 64 6.56 -6.03 7.47
CA ASP A 64 6.92 -4.93 6.57
C ASP A 64 7.72 -5.49 5.40
N ALA A 65 7.43 -5.01 4.22
CA ALA A 65 8.15 -5.37 3.01
C ALA A 65 9.04 -4.22 2.57
N VAL A 66 10.15 -4.56 1.92
CA VAL A 66 11.08 -3.55 1.40
C VAL A 66 10.55 -3.02 0.08
N ILE A 67 10.48 -1.69 -0.03
CA ILE A 67 10.06 -1.04 -1.26
C ILE A 67 11.33 -0.57 -1.96
N THR A 68 11.50 -0.93 -3.23
CA THR A 68 12.72 -0.59 -3.95
C THR A 68 12.54 0.52 -4.97
N ASP A 69 11.66 0.39 -5.92
CA ASP A 69 11.43 1.43 -6.92
C ASP A 69 10.09 2.07 -6.64
N PHE A 70 10.09 3.32 -6.24
CA PHE A 70 8.90 3.95 -5.71
C PHE A 70 8.58 5.22 -6.50
N THR A 71 7.42 5.23 -7.12
CA THR A 71 6.91 6.41 -7.82
C THR A 71 5.49 6.68 -7.35
N ALA A 72 4.89 7.74 -7.84
CA ALA A 72 3.54 8.09 -7.45
C ALA A 72 2.50 7.04 -7.88
N THR A 73 2.82 6.25 -8.89
CA THR A 73 1.85 5.28 -9.42
C THR A 73 2.35 3.84 -9.40
N SER A 74 3.56 3.60 -8.96
CA SER A 74 4.07 2.23 -8.91
C SER A 74 5.06 2.07 -7.77
N ALA A 75 5.22 0.83 -7.33
CA ALA A 75 6.20 0.49 -6.32
C ALA A 75 6.62 -0.95 -6.54
N ARG A 76 7.90 -1.23 -6.37
CA ARG A 76 8.40 -2.59 -6.48
C ARG A 76 8.75 -3.06 -5.09
N ILE A 77 8.29 -4.23 -4.73
CA ILE A 77 8.58 -4.76 -3.40
C ILE A 77 9.11 -6.17 -3.50
N VAL A 78 9.77 -6.58 -2.44
CA VAL A 78 10.28 -7.95 -2.30
C VAL A 78 9.44 -8.64 -1.23
N VAL A 79 8.95 -9.83 -1.52
CA VAL A 79 8.14 -10.59 -0.57
C VAL A 79 9.04 -11.01 0.59
N PRO A 80 8.77 -10.58 1.82
CA PRO A 80 9.64 -10.89 2.95
C PRO A 80 9.62 -12.37 3.30
N GLU A 81 10.75 -12.87 3.76
CA GLU A 81 10.85 -14.27 4.15
C GLU A 81 9.93 -14.63 5.29
N LEU A 82 9.62 -13.68 6.13
CA LEU A 82 8.77 -13.93 7.28
C LEU A 82 7.28 -13.86 6.99
N ALA A 83 6.91 -13.51 5.75
CA ALA A 83 5.50 -13.46 5.39
C ALA A 83 4.91 -14.87 5.43
N THR A 84 3.70 -14.96 5.97
CA THR A 84 3.02 -16.25 6.09
C THR A 84 2.57 -16.74 4.73
N ILE A 85 2.85 -18.00 4.42
CA ILE A 85 2.42 -18.62 3.18
C ILE A 85 0.89 -18.68 3.15
N GLY A 86 0.31 -18.36 2.02
CA GLY A 86 -1.13 -18.40 1.83
C GLY A 86 -1.70 -17.06 1.38
N LYS A 87 -3.01 -16.97 1.38
CA LYS A 87 -3.69 -15.76 0.95
C LYS A 87 -3.56 -14.69 2.00
N THR A 88 -3.30 -13.48 1.57
CA THR A 88 -3.06 -12.38 2.45
C THR A 88 -3.44 -11.07 1.77
N GLU A 89 -3.07 -9.94 2.35
CA GLU A 89 -3.36 -8.63 1.81
C GLU A 89 -2.15 -7.74 1.91
N LEU A 90 -2.09 -6.76 1.00
CA LEU A 90 -1.05 -5.75 1.00
C LEU A 90 -1.70 -4.40 1.30
N VAL A 91 -1.05 -3.61 2.14
CA VAL A 91 -1.49 -2.26 2.45
C VAL A 91 -0.27 -1.36 2.47
N ILE A 92 -0.34 -0.24 1.78
CA ILE A 92 0.73 0.75 1.85
C ILE A 92 0.25 1.92 2.69
N THR A 93 1.11 2.42 3.56
CA THR A 93 0.79 3.57 4.40
C THR A 93 1.78 4.68 4.05
N VAL A 94 1.27 5.84 3.72
CA VAL A 94 2.06 6.99 3.31
C VAL A 94 1.64 8.17 4.15
N ASN A 95 2.57 8.77 4.88
CA ASN A 95 2.29 9.92 5.75
C ASN A 95 1.10 9.66 6.67
N ASN A 96 1.08 8.47 7.26
CA ASN A 96 0.05 8.03 8.20
C ASN A 96 -1.34 7.81 7.58
N ARG A 97 -1.41 7.70 6.26
CA ARG A 97 -2.66 7.36 5.58
C ARG A 97 -2.51 6.02 4.89
N SER A 98 -3.39 5.10 5.20
CA SER A 98 -3.31 3.74 4.67
C SER A 98 -4.12 3.60 3.40
N SER A 99 -3.65 2.75 2.51
CA SER A 99 -4.36 2.42 1.27
C SER A 99 -5.46 1.42 1.57
N ASN A 100 -6.23 1.11 0.54
CA ASN A 100 -7.11 -0.04 0.56
C ASN A 100 -6.25 -1.31 0.63
N ALA A 101 -6.84 -2.39 1.09
CA ALA A 101 -6.17 -3.69 1.12
C ALA A 101 -6.25 -4.33 -0.26
N LEU A 102 -5.15 -4.90 -0.72
CA LEU A 102 -5.08 -5.54 -2.03
C LEU A 102 -4.76 -7.01 -1.84
N ALA A 103 -5.58 -7.88 -2.38
CA ALA A 103 -5.41 -9.32 -2.21
C ALA A 103 -4.09 -9.80 -2.85
N PHE A 104 -3.41 -10.69 -2.16
CA PHE A 104 -2.14 -11.23 -2.62
C PHE A 104 -1.98 -12.63 -2.01
N GLU A 105 -1.16 -13.45 -2.65
CA GLU A 105 -0.89 -14.78 -2.12
C GLU A 105 0.61 -15.04 -2.04
N VAL A 106 1.08 -15.52 -0.89
CA VAL A 106 2.47 -15.92 -0.70
C VAL A 106 2.57 -17.41 -0.98
N LEU A 107 3.34 -17.76 -1.99
CA LEU A 107 3.49 -19.16 -2.41
C LEU A 107 4.57 -19.86 -1.62
N PRO A 108 4.45 -21.19 -1.46
CA PRO A 108 5.45 -21.98 -0.78
C PRO A 108 6.74 -22.09 -1.57
#